data_18088154da3f6afc1e419e5c9fface79
#
_entry.id   18088154da3f6afc1e419e5c9fface79
#
_cell.length_a   1.000
_cell.length_b   1.000
_cell.length_c   1.000
_cell.angle_alpha   90.00
_cell.angle_beta   90.00
_cell.angle_gamma   90.00
#
_symmetry.space_group_name_H-M   'P 1'
#
loop_
_entity.id
_entity.type
_entity.pdbx_description
1 polymer ?
#
loop_
_entity_poly.entity_id
_entity_poly.type
_entity_poly.pdbx_seq_one_letter_code
_entity_poly.pdbx_strand_id
1 'polypeptide(L)'
;MTIQECYAALEGDYQEVLNRLSSDALVQRFAGKFLSDPSFPLLERSMREQNYEEAFRAAHTLKGVSQNLSFTRLYQSSHELTEALRAQDHELAAQLFPRVEEDYLQTTAAIRAYQDD
;
A
#
# COMPACT_ATOMS: atom_id res chain seq x y z
N MET A 1 8.44 -10.27 -16.48
CA MET A 1 9.15 -10.28 -15.18
C MET A 1 8.57 -11.34 -14.25
N THR A 2 9.36 -11.83 -13.33
CA THR A 2 8.89 -12.77 -12.32
C THR A 2 8.20 -12.03 -11.18
N ILE A 3 7.44 -12.76 -10.34
CA ILE A 3 6.83 -12.15 -9.17
C ILE A 3 7.91 -11.67 -8.18
N GLN A 4 9.07 -12.35 -8.13
CA GLN A 4 10.19 -11.92 -7.31
C GLN A 4 10.73 -10.57 -7.81
N GLU A 5 10.85 -10.41 -9.12
CA GLU A 5 11.29 -9.14 -9.71
C GLU A 5 10.27 -8.03 -9.46
N CYS A 6 8.97 -8.37 -9.49
CA CYS A 6 7.92 -7.43 -9.15
C CYS A 6 8.10 -6.91 -7.71
N TYR A 7 8.33 -7.84 -6.76
CA TYR A 7 8.53 -7.45 -5.37
C TYR A 7 9.80 -6.60 -5.18
N ALA A 8 10.85 -6.87 -5.95
CA ALA A 8 12.04 -6.02 -5.90
C ALA A 8 11.71 -4.60 -6.40
N ALA A 9 10.95 -4.49 -7.49
CA ALA A 9 10.59 -3.20 -8.06
C ALA A 9 9.71 -2.36 -7.15
N LEU A 10 8.80 -3.00 -6.41
CA LEU A 10 7.93 -2.27 -5.47
C LEU A 10 8.53 -2.15 -4.06
N GLU A 11 9.73 -2.68 -3.86
CA GLU A 11 10.45 -2.66 -2.59
C GLU A 11 9.67 -3.36 -1.48
N GLY A 12 9.18 -4.56 -1.80
CA GLY A 12 8.55 -5.45 -0.84
C GLY A 12 9.48 -6.58 -0.43
N ASP A 13 8.95 -7.49 0.37
CA ASP A 13 9.68 -8.65 0.89
C ASP A 13 9.00 -9.92 0.40
N TYR A 14 9.48 -10.44 -0.72
CA TYR A 14 8.88 -11.62 -1.34
C TYR A 14 8.96 -12.85 -0.43
N GLN A 15 10.11 -13.06 0.21
CA GLN A 15 10.27 -14.23 1.07
C GLN A 15 9.30 -14.21 2.25
N GLU A 16 9.07 -13.05 2.82
CA GLU A 16 8.13 -12.89 3.92
C GLU A 16 6.69 -13.19 3.49
N VAL A 17 6.25 -12.65 2.35
CA VAL A 17 4.88 -12.91 1.88
C VAL A 17 4.72 -14.36 1.45
N LEU A 18 5.75 -14.95 0.85
CA LEU A 18 5.71 -16.37 0.47
C LEU A 18 5.55 -17.24 1.70
N ASN A 19 6.27 -16.95 2.78
CA ASN A 19 6.14 -17.70 4.03
C ASN A 19 4.73 -17.57 4.62
N ARG A 20 4.13 -16.38 4.51
CA ARG A 20 2.80 -16.13 5.06
C ARG A 20 1.71 -16.81 4.23
N LEU A 21 1.80 -16.76 2.92
CA LEU A 21 0.76 -17.30 2.03
C LEU A 21 1.03 -18.73 1.59
N SER A 22 2.25 -19.22 1.80
CA SER A 22 2.68 -20.62 1.57
C SER A 22 2.72 -21.05 0.11
N SER A 23 2.41 -20.19 -0.85
CA SER A 23 2.34 -20.57 -2.26
C SER A 23 2.63 -19.37 -3.14
N ASP A 24 3.51 -19.57 -4.13
CA ASP A 24 3.81 -18.55 -5.13
C ASP A 24 2.54 -18.15 -5.90
N ALA A 25 1.68 -19.11 -6.21
CA ALA A 25 0.42 -18.82 -6.91
C ALA A 25 -0.48 -17.91 -6.09
N LEU A 26 -0.53 -18.10 -4.77
CA LEU A 26 -1.31 -17.23 -3.90
C LEU A 26 -0.72 -15.82 -3.81
N VAL A 27 0.60 -15.71 -3.77
CA VAL A 27 1.26 -14.40 -3.79
C VAL A 27 0.86 -13.65 -5.06
N GLN A 28 0.97 -14.30 -6.22
CA GLN A 28 0.60 -13.70 -7.50
C GLN A 28 -0.86 -13.25 -7.50
N ARG A 29 -1.76 -14.09 -7.01
CA ARG A 29 -3.19 -13.80 -6.99
C ARG A 29 -3.52 -12.61 -6.10
N PHE A 30 -3.00 -12.59 -4.88
CA PHE A 30 -3.32 -11.52 -3.94
C PHE A 30 -2.63 -10.21 -4.30
N ALA A 31 -1.41 -10.25 -4.82
CA ALA A 31 -0.75 -9.04 -5.32
C ALA A 31 -1.57 -8.44 -6.48
N GLY A 32 -2.06 -9.28 -7.39
CA GLY A 32 -2.90 -8.81 -8.49
C GLY A 32 -4.20 -8.17 -8.02
N LYS A 33 -4.82 -8.73 -6.99
CA LYS A 33 -6.05 -8.18 -6.41
C LYS A 33 -5.86 -6.80 -5.80
N PHE A 34 -4.64 -6.46 -5.41
CA PHE A 34 -4.37 -5.14 -4.86
C PHE A 34 -4.72 -4.02 -5.82
N LEU A 35 -4.63 -4.26 -7.12
CA LEU A 35 -5.00 -3.25 -8.12
C LEU A 35 -6.46 -2.81 -8.03
N SER A 36 -7.32 -3.64 -7.44
CA SER A 36 -8.75 -3.35 -7.24
C SER A 36 -9.08 -2.97 -5.81
N ASP A 37 -8.08 -2.88 -4.93
CA ASP A 37 -8.31 -2.53 -3.53
C ASP A 37 -8.74 -1.06 -3.43
N PRO A 38 -9.84 -0.75 -2.73
CA PRO A 38 -10.38 0.61 -2.70
C PRO A 38 -9.74 1.52 -1.65
N SER A 39 -8.79 1.01 -0.85
CA SER A 39 -8.27 1.77 0.30
C SER A 39 -7.58 3.06 -0.11
N PHE A 40 -6.70 3.01 -1.12
CA PHE A 40 -6.00 4.23 -1.52
C PHE A 40 -6.92 5.25 -2.19
N PRO A 41 -7.79 4.90 -3.15
CA PRO A 41 -8.74 5.87 -3.70
C PRO A 41 -9.60 6.54 -2.62
N LEU A 42 -10.03 5.77 -1.61
CA LEU A 42 -10.79 6.33 -0.51
C LEU A 42 -9.94 7.27 0.34
N LEU A 43 -8.69 6.90 0.61
CA LEU A 43 -7.74 7.75 1.34
C LEU A 43 -7.51 9.07 0.61
N GLU A 44 -7.26 9.00 -0.71
CA GLU A 44 -7.02 10.18 -1.52
C GLU A 44 -8.21 11.15 -1.47
N ARG A 45 -9.41 10.63 -1.65
CA ARG A 45 -10.63 11.44 -1.60
C ARG A 45 -10.82 12.05 -0.22
N SER A 46 -10.66 11.25 0.83
CA SER A 46 -10.86 11.71 2.20
C SER A 46 -9.88 12.81 2.58
N MET A 47 -8.61 12.68 2.16
CA MET A 47 -7.61 13.72 2.40
C MET A 47 -7.97 15.01 1.66
N ARG A 48 -8.38 14.88 0.39
CA ARG A 48 -8.77 16.05 -0.42
C ARG A 48 -9.97 16.77 0.19
N GLU A 49 -10.93 16.02 0.72
CA GLU A 49 -12.13 16.56 1.33
C GLU A 49 -11.94 16.95 2.80
N GLN A 50 -10.74 16.72 3.33
CA GLN A 50 -10.42 16.98 4.75
C GLN A 50 -11.35 16.22 5.70
N ASN A 51 -11.81 15.05 5.27
CA ASN A 51 -12.55 14.14 6.12
C ASN A 51 -11.55 13.23 6.83
N TYR A 52 -10.97 13.73 7.92
CA TYR A 52 -9.84 13.08 8.57
C TYR A 52 -10.21 11.78 9.29
N GLU A 53 -11.44 11.65 9.75
CA GLU A 53 -11.91 10.41 10.36
C GLU A 53 -11.93 9.28 9.32
N GLU A 54 -12.48 9.56 8.14
CA GLU A 54 -12.51 8.61 7.03
C GLU A 54 -11.09 8.32 6.53
N ALA A 55 -10.25 9.38 6.44
CA ALA A 55 -8.86 9.23 6.02
C ALA A 55 -8.10 8.31 6.97
N PHE A 56 -8.32 8.43 8.27
CA PHE A 56 -7.69 7.55 9.24
C PHE A 56 -8.06 6.09 8.98
N ARG A 57 -9.35 5.81 8.78
CA ARG A 57 -9.80 4.44 8.53
C ARG A 57 -9.21 3.87 7.24
N ALA A 58 -9.17 4.69 6.18
CA ALA A 58 -8.62 4.27 4.90
C ALA A 58 -7.12 4.01 4.99
N ALA A 59 -6.37 4.90 5.66
CA ALA A 59 -4.93 4.74 5.86
C ALA A 59 -4.63 3.49 6.69
N HIS A 60 -5.40 3.25 7.74
CA HIS A 60 -5.25 2.07 8.59
C HIS A 60 -5.47 0.79 7.78
N THR A 61 -6.50 0.77 6.93
CA THR A 61 -6.78 -0.38 6.07
C THR A 61 -5.67 -0.59 5.05
N LEU A 62 -5.20 0.49 4.41
CA LEU A 62 -4.09 0.41 3.45
C LEU A 62 -2.83 -0.14 4.11
N LYS A 63 -2.53 0.33 5.31
CA LYS A 63 -1.40 -0.17 6.10
C LYS A 63 -1.53 -1.68 6.33
N GLY A 64 -2.71 -2.15 6.74
CA GLY A 64 -2.94 -3.57 7.01
C GLY A 64 -2.80 -4.44 5.76
N VAL A 65 -3.36 -4.00 4.64
CA VAL A 65 -3.23 -4.72 3.36
C VAL A 65 -1.77 -4.77 2.93
N SER A 66 -1.06 -3.64 3.02
CA SER A 66 0.35 -3.56 2.63
C SER A 66 1.22 -4.47 3.50
N GLN A 67 0.91 -4.56 4.80
CA GLN A 67 1.62 -5.45 5.71
C GLN A 67 1.40 -6.91 5.33
N ASN A 68 0.15 -7.30 5.08
CA ASN A 68 -0.19 -8.68 4.73
C ASN A 68 0.45 -9.13 3.42
N LEU A 69 0.62 -8.22 2.49
CA LEU A 69 1.24 -8.51 1.19
C LEU A 69 2.75 -8.27 1.20
N SER A 70 3.31 -7.82 2.32
CA SER A 70 4.74 -7.50 2.47
C SER A 70 5.20 -6.47 1.45
N PHE A 71 4.34 -5.48 1.18
CA PHE A 71 4.70 -4.28 0.42
C PHE A 71 5.38 -3.32 1.39
N THR A 72 6.64 -3.59 1.71
CA THR A 72 7.34 -2.98 2.83
C THR A 72 7.38 -1.45 2.75
N ARG A 73 7.71 -0.91 1.59
CA ARG A 73 7.81 0.53 1.41
C ARG A 73 6.46 1.21 1.59
N LEU A 74 5.42 0.69 0.93
CA LEU A 74 4.08 1.25 1.07
C LEU A 74 3.55 1.08 2.50
N TYR A 75 3.89 -0.02 3.15
CA TYR A 75 3.54 -0.23 4.55
C TYR A 75 4.12 0.88 5.42
N GLN A 76 5.40 1.19 5.25
CA GLN A 76 6.07 2.20 6.08
C GLN A 76 5.43 3.57 5.94
N SER A 77 5.18 4.02 4.72
CA SER A 77 4.58 5.35 4.50
C SER A 77 3.13 5.40 4.97
N SER A 78 2.35 4.35 4.73
CA SER A 78 0.95 4.32 5.19
C SER A 78 0.87 4.20 6.71
N HIS A 79 1.83 3.52 7.35
CA HIS A 79 1.90 3.48 8.81
C HIS A 79 2.16 4.87 9.39
N GLU A 80 3.13 5.60 8.86
CA GLU A 80 3.44 6.95 9.33
C GLU A 80 2.24 7.87 9.19
N LEU A 81 1.56 7.81 8.04
CA LEU A 81 0.34 8.62 7.83
C LEU A 81 -0.75 8.23 8.80
N THR A 82 -0.94 6.92 9.02
CA THR A 82 -1.96 6.44 9.96
C THR A 82 -1.72 7.01 11.36
N GLU A 83 -0.45 7.02 11.80
CA GLU A 83 -0.13 7.53 13.13
C GLU A 83 -0.34 9.05 13.24
N ALA A 84 -0.02 9.81 12.20
CA ALA A 84 -0.29 11.25 12.18
C ALA A 84 -1.81 11.52 12.27
N LEU A 85 -2.59 10.75 11.52
CA LEU A 85 -4.05 10.88 11.55
C LEU A 85 -4.63 10.45 12.90
N ARG A 86 -4.07 9.40 13.50
CA ARG A 86 -4.49 8.96 14.84
C ARG A 86 -4.25 10.06 15.88
N ALA A 87 -3.12 10.75 15.77
CA ALA A 87 -2.76 11.83 16.67
C ALA A 87 -3.52 13.14 16.34
N GLN A 88 -4.34 13.14 15.30
CA GLN A 88 -5.05 14.32 14.80
C GLN A 88 -4.11 15.47 14.43
N ASP A 89 -2.90 15.13 14.01
CA ASP A 89 -1.94 16.09 13.50
C ASP A 89 -2.17 16.25 11.99
N HIS A 90 -3.14 17.07 11.65
CA HIS A 90 -3.61 17.20 10.26
C HIS A 90 -2.56 17.84 9.36
N GLU A 91 -1.74 18.73 9.90
CA GLU A 91 -0.67 19.36 9.14
C GLU A 91 0.39 18.34 8.76
N LEU A 92 0.81 17.51 9.72
CA LEU A 92 1.77 16.46 9.45
C LEU A 92 1.19 15.43 8.47
N ALA A 93 -0.09 15.08 8.63
CA ALA A 93 -0.75 14.16 7.70
C ALA A 93 -0.70 14.67 6.27
N ALA A 94 -0.95 15.98 6.08
CA ALA A 94 -0.88 16.59 4.75
C ALA A 94 0.53 16.56 4.18
N GLN A 95 1.56 16.66 5.03
CA GLN A 95 2.96 16.56 4.60
C GLN A 95 3.36 15.13 4.24
N LEU A 96 2.78 14.14 4.90
CA LEU A 96 3.13 12.72 4.69
C LEU A 96 2.36 12.08 3.53
N PHE A 97 1.19 12.59 3.18
CA PHE A 97 0.35 11.97 2.16
C PHE A 97 1.04 11.83 0.80
N PRO A 98 1.79 12.84 0.28
CA PRO A 98 2.44 12.70 -1.02
C PRO A 98 3.39 11.50 -1.10
N ARG A 99 4.04 11.12 0.00
CA ARG A 99 4.90 9.95 0.02
C ARG A 99 4.10 8.66 -0.11
N VAL A 100 2.94 8.59 0.56
CA VAL A 100 2.05 7.42 0.42
C VAL A 100 1.60 7.29 -1.02
N GLU A 101 1.24 8.39 -1.65
CA GLU A 101 0.83 8.39 -3.06
C GLU A 101 1.95 7.91 -3.96
N GLU A 102 3.16 8.40 -3.78
CA GLU A 102 4.32 7.98 -4.55
C GLU A 102 4.56 6.47 -4.40
N ASP A 103 4.54 5.98 -3.16
CA ASP A 103 4.78 4.57 -2.90
C ASP A 103 3.65 3.69 -3.44
N TYR A 104 2.41 4.16 -3.38
CA TYR A 104 1.27 3.46 -3.97
C TYR A 104 1.42 3.35 -5.49
N LEU A 105 1.78 4.44 -6.15
CA LEU A 105 1.95 4.45 -7.61
C LEU A 105 3.10 3.53 -8.03
N GLN A 106 4.19 3.51 -7.29
CA GLN A 106 5.30 2.59 -7.56
C GLN A 106 4.84 1.13 -7.42
N THR A 107 4.09 0.84 -6.36
CA THR A 107 3.60 -0.51 -6.09
C THR A 107 2.66 -0.99 -7.21
N THR A 108 1.68 -0.17 -7.57
CA THR A 108 0.72 -0.57 -8.62
C THR A 108 1.37 -0.63 -9.99
N ALA A 109 2.34 0.24 -10.28
CA ALA A 109 3.07 0.19 -11.55
C ALA A 109 3.86 -1.11 -11.68
N ALA A 110 4.52 -1.55 -10.61
CA ALA A 110 5.26 -2.81 -10.62
C ALA A 110 4.33 -4.01 -10.84
N ILE A 111 3.17 -4.02 -10.18
CA ILE A 111 2.20 -5.10 -10.34
C ILE A 111 1.66 -5.14 -11.77
N ARG A 112 1.32 -3.97 -12.34
CA ARG A 112 0.85 -3.89 -13.73
C ARG A 112 1.90 -4.37 -14.71
N ALA A 113 3.16 -3.97 -14.52
CA ALA A 113 4.25 -4.41 -15.39
C ALA A 113 4.42 -5.92 -15.32
N TYR A 114 4.27 -6.50 -14.13
CA TYR A 114 4.32 -7.95 -13.97
C TYR A 114 3.18 -8.64 -14.72
N GLN A 115 1.96 -8.11 -14.62
CA GLN A 115 0.78 -8.71 -15.26
C GLN A 115 0.81 -8.60 -16.78
N ASP A 116 1.43 -7.55 -17.30
CA ASP A 116 1.48 -7.27 -18.74
C ASP A 116 2.55 -8.06 -19.48
N ASP A 117 3.39 -8.76 -18.77
CA ASP A 117 4.49 -9.56 -19.35
C ASP A 117 3.98 -10.86 -20.01
#